data_8064cc77847ad73ab4cfc6bda345f671
#
_entry.id   8064cc77847ad73ab4cfc6bda345f671
#
_cell.length_a   1.000
_cell.length_b   1.000
_cell.length_c   1.000
_cell.angle_alpha   90.00
_cell.angle_beta   90.00
_cell.angle_gamma   90.00
#
_symmetry.space_group_name_H-M   'P 1'
#
loop_
_entity.id
_entity.type
_entity.pdbx_description
1 polymer ?
#
loop_
_entity_poly.entity_id
_entity_poly.type
_entity_poly.pdbx_seq_one_letter_code
_entity_poly.pdbx_strand_id
1 'polypeptide(L)'
;MASQLFRCKDNDQLISDSENPEKRLKKTLGWITLTALGIGAIIGTGIFVLTGTAAAGESVEYPSILKAPVLDVLFHGAHAAGISGRPGAGPAIALSFFLVAVVCGFAGLCYAELASMIPIAGSAYTYTYATLGELVAWIIGWDLILEYAVSNMAVAVGFSAYIDSLLETFGVHLPVALSTPAYSPAMGWALHFNLVGFLIVMVLTVLLVVGIRESAGANSVMVGIKLIAIFLFIVFASKYIKPVNWHPFMPNGWQGVLTGGAIVFFSYIGFDSVSTAAEECKNPKRDLPLGILASLLVCAALYVGVAVVLTGIQPFHIFKGDAAPVATALHNIGLDRLQQWVTVGALMGMISSLLVYQLGQARVWFAMSRDGLLPGAFSKVHRRFRTPHVATWVAGIFVGIPAGIFDIGTLADLSNIGTLFAFLLVAIAVLILRKSQPDRPRGFRVPLVPWVPILAILTCLLLMASLTLENWIRFFVWLAIGMVIYFLYSRKRSTLCLPTPQ
;
A
#
# COMPACT_ATOMS: atom_id res chain seq x y z
N MET A 1 32.15 -16.77 1.98
CA MET A 1 31.42 -15.51 1.66
C MET A 1 29.99 -15.75 1.16
N ALA A 2 29.77 -16.62 0.17
CA ALA A 2 28.39 -16.92 -0.30
C ALA A 2 27.49 -17.54 0.77
N SER A 3 28.01 -18.33 1.71
CA SER A 3 27.21 -18.96 2.78
C SER A 3 26.62 -18.00 3.81
N GLN A 4 27.16 -16.80 3.98
CA GLN A 4 26.61 -15.78 4.91
C GLN A 4 25.40 -15.06 4.33
N LEU A 5 25.42 -14.75 3.02
CA LEU A 5 24.37 -13.99 2.35
C LEU A 5 23.01 -14.72 2.34
N PHE A 6 23.04 -16.04 2.35
CA PHE A 6 21.86 -16.90 2.30
C PHE A 6 21.60 -17.64 3.62
N ARG A 7 22.16 -17.15 4.74
CA ARG A 7 21.80 -17.70 6.06
C ARG A 7 20.39 -17.27 6.42
N CYS A 8 19.56 -18.27 6.68
CA CYS A 8 18.21 -18.08 7.19
C CYS A 8 18.24 -18.03 8.73
N LYS A 9 17.33 -17.26 9.30
CA LYS A 9 17.04 -17.34 10.74
C LYS A 9 16.29 -18.63 11.04
N ASP A 10 16.60 -19.22 12.17
CA ASP A 10 15.83 -20.36 12.66
C ASP A 10 14.42 -19.92 13.07
N ASN A 11 13.44 -20.53 12.44
CA ASN A 11 12.03 -20.22 12.66
C ASN A 11 11.57 -20.49 14.10
N ASP A 12 12.10 -21.54 14.73
CA ASP A 12 11.70 -21.93 16.07
C ASP A 12 12.33 -21.00 17.11
N GLN A 13 13.54 -20.52 16.85
CA GLN A 13 14.17 -19.48 17.65
C GLN A 13 13.42 -18.14 17.55
N LEU A 14 13.01 -17.74 16.33
CA LEU A 14 12.21 -16.52 16.12
C LEU A 14 10.88 -16.57 16.90
N ILE A 15 10.19 -17.73 16.88
CA ILE A 15 8.92 -17.91 17.59
C ILE A 15 9.17 -17.88 19.12
N SER A 16 10.20 -18.57 19.60
CA SER A 16 10.54 -18.58 21.05
C SER A 16 10.91 -17.19 21.56
N ASP A 17 11.67 -16.40 20.78
CA ASP A 17 12.04 -15.03 21.13
C ASP A 17 10.83 -14.10 21.20
N SER A 18 9.81 -14.30 20.35
CA SER A 18 8.57 -13.53 20.38
C SER A 18 7.66 -13.89 21.57
N GLU A 19 7.80 -15.11 22.11
CA GLU A 19 7.02 -15.60 23.26
C GLU A 19 7.66 -15.30 24.61
N ASN A 20 8.86 -14.71 24.63
CA ASN A 20 9.57 -14.34 25.86
C ASN A 20 8.71 -13.38 26.71
N PRO A 21 8.39 -13.70 27.99
CA PRO A 21 7.50 -12.91 28.86
C PRO A 21 7.88 -11.44 28.99
N GLU A 22 9.18 -11.10 28.93
CA GLU A 22 9.67 -9.72 29.07
C GLU A 22 9.43 -8.87 27.81
N LYS A 23 9.28 -9.49 26.63
CA LYS A 23 9.17 -8.82 25.32
C LYS A 23 7.83 -9.05 24.65
N ARG A 24 7.02 -9.98 25.16
CA ARG A 24 5.76 -10.42 24.58
C ARG A 24 4.72 -9.30 24.54
N LEU A 25 4.10 -9.09 23.36
CA LEU A 25 2.96 -8.21 23.20
C LEU A 25 1.67 -8.87 23.74
N LYS A 26 0.69 -8.05 24.13
CA LYS A 26 -0.58 -8.53 24.67
C LYS A 26 -1.45 -9.08 23.54
N LYS A 27 -1.77 -10.38 23.56
CA LYS A 27 -2.62 -11.04 22.55
C LYS A 27 -4.09 -10.63 22.74
N THR A 28 -4.54 -9.63 21.99
CA THR A 28 -5.92 -9.07 22.08
C THR A 28 -6.72 -9.20 20.81
N LEU A 29 -6.05 -9.32 19.65
CA LEU A 29 -6.68 -9.24 18.35
C LEU A 29 -7.29 -10.58 17.90
N GLY A 30 -8.57 -10.59 17.58
CA GLY A 30 -9.25 -11.70 16.91
C GLY A 30 -9.42 -11.41 15.42
N TRP A 31 -9.95 -12.37 14.67
CA TRP A 31 -10.09 -12.28 13.20
C TRP A 31 -10.93 -11.07 12.74
N ILE A 32 -12.00 -10.68 13.46
CA ILE A 32 -12.81 -9.50 13.11
C ILE A 32 -11.99 -8.22 13.21
N THR A 33 -11.21 -8.07 14.31
CA THR A 33 -10.35 -6.89 14.52
C THR A 33 -9.22 -6.85 13.49
N LEU A 34 -8.66 -8.01 13.13
CA LEU A 34 -7.65 -8.13 12.07
C LEU A 34 -8.23 -7.80 10.69
N THR A 35 -9.46 -8.24 10.39
CA THR A 35 -10.19 -7.84 9.18
C THR A 35 -10.41 -6.33 9.15
N ALA A 36 -10.83 -5.73 10.26
CA ALA A 36 -10.99 -4.29 10.36
C ALA A 36 -9.64 -3.55 10.21
N LEU A 37 -8.54 -4.11 10.74
CA LEU A 37 -7.21 -3.57 10.53
C LEU A 37 -6.82 -3.59 9.05
N GLY A 38 -7.05 -4.71 8.36
CA GLY A 38 -6.80 -4.84 6.92
C GLY A 38 -7.65 -3.88 6.09
N ILE A 39 -8.96 -3.81 6.33
CA ILE A 39 -9.83 -2.83 5.68
C ILE A 39 -9.36 -1.40 6.00
N GLY A 40 -8.88 -1.17 7.24
CA GLY A 40 -8.30 0.10 7.68
C GLY A 40 -7.13 0.54 6.82
N ALA A 41 -6.21 -0.38 6.55
CA ALA A 41 -5.04 -0.15 5.71
C ALA A 41 -5.39 0.01 4.23
N ILE A 42 -6.20 -0.91 3.70
CA ILE A 42 -6.53 -1.00 2.27
C ILE A 42 -7.37 0.20 1.79
N ILE A 43 -8.48 0.52 2.47
CA ILE A 43 -9.37 1.60 2.05
C ILE A 43 -8.82 2.95 2.52
N GLY A 44 -8.10 3.61 1.64
CA GLY A 44 -7.54 4.95 1.79
C GLY A 44 -7.82 5.78 0.54
N THR A 45 -6.83 6.50 0.08
CA THR A 45 -6.90 7.37 -1.10
C THR A 45 -7.19 6.61 -2.39
N GLY A 46 -6.79 5.34 -2.49
CA GLY A 46 -6.91 4.56 -3.72
C GLY A 46 -8.31 4.55 -4.32
N ILE A 47 -9.34 4.23 -3.52
CA ILE A 47 -10.72 4.17 -4.01
C ILE A 47 -11.32 5.56 -4.22
N PHE A 48 -10.97 6.53 -3.38
CA PHE A 48 -11.58 7.84 -3.41
C PHE A 48 -10.96 8.79 -4.45
N VAL A 49 -9.68 8.59 -4.81
CA VAL A 49 -8.92 9.45 -5.72
C VAL A 49 -8.53 8.71 -7.00
N LEU A 50 -7.79 7.61 -6.88
CA LEU A 50 -7.19 6.94 -8.06
C LEU A 50 -8.22 6.26 -8.97
N THR A 51 -9.43 5.99 -8.51
CA THR A 51 -10.51 5.44 -9.35
C THR A 51 -10.83 6.38 -10.52
N GLY A 52 -10.93 7.69 -10.25
CA GLY A 52 -11.15 8.70 -11.31
C GLY A 52 -9.98 8.80 -12.28
N THR A 53 -8.77 8.92 -11.74
CA THR A 53 -7.53 8.98 -12.52
C THR A 53 -7.38 7.76 -13.43
N ALA A 54 -7.59 6.55 -12.92
CA ALA A 54 -7.45 5.32 -13.68
C ALA A 54 -8.57 5.13 -14.73
N ALA A 55 -9.77 5.65 -14.47
CA ALA A 55 -10.85 5.65 -15.45
C ALA A 55 -10.59 6.66 -16.58
N ALA A 56 -10.19 7.89 -16.24
CA ALA A 56 -9.95 8.95 -17.22
C ALA A 56 -8.63 8.80 -17.99
N GLY A 57 -7.63 8.17 -17.35
CA GLY A 57 -6.26 8.11 -17.84
C GLY A 57 -5.46 9.36 -17.50
N GLU A 58 -4.16 9.28 -17.73
CA GLU A 58 -3.20 10.36 -17.52
C GLU A 58 -2.62 10.82 -18.85
N SER A 59 -2.59 12.13 -19.08
CA SER A 59 -1.87 12.71 -20.21
C SER A 59 -0.48 13.14 -19.78
N VAL A 60 0.49 12.97 -20.65
CA VAL A 60 1.85 13.44 -20.46
C VAL A 60 2.08 14.63 -21.40
N GLU A 61 2.54 15.75 -20.85
CA GLU A 61 2.79 16.97 -21.62
C GLU A 61 3.93 16.78 -22.64
N TYR A 62 4.95 16.00 -22.24
CA TYR A 62 6.08 15.66 -23.09
C TYR A 62 6.15 14.13 -23.27
N PRO A 63 5.69 13.58 -24.41
CA PRO A 63 5.79 12.16 -24.70
C PRO A 63 7.24 11.69 -24.65
N SER A 64 7.48 10.58 -23.96
CA SER A 64 8.80 9.98 -23.82
C SER A 64 8.66 8.47 -23.62
N ILE A 65 9.63 7.71 -24.12
CA ILE A 65 9.71 6.28 -23.90
C ILE A 65 9.72 5.93 -22.40
N LEU A 66 10.26 6.81 -21.57
CA LEU A 66 10.29 6.63 -20.12
C LEU A 66 8.90 6.67 -19.47
N LYS A 67 7.95 7.35 -20.09
CA LYS A 67 6.56 7.48 -19.64
C LYS A 67 5.65 6.36 -20.20
N ALA A 68 6.18 5.53 -21.10
CA ALA A 68 5.45 4.40 -21.65
C ALA A 68 5.51 3.20 -20.68
N PRO A 69 4.42 2.40 -20.57
CA PRO A 69 4.46 1.11 -19.91
C PRO A 69 5.51 0.18 -20.54
N VAL A 70 6.17 -0.65 -19.71
CA VAL A 70 7.21 -1.58 -20.22
C VAL A 70 6.63 -2.55 -21.26
N LEU A 71 5.38 -2.97 -21.11
CA LEU A 71 4.71 -3.79 -22.14
C LEU A 71 4.66 -3.07 -23.49
N ASP A 72 4.33 -1.80 -23.52
CA ASP A 72 4.28 -1.03 -24.77
C ASP A 72 5.67 -0.86 -25.38
N VAL A 73 6.70 -0.67 -24.55
CA VAL A 73 8.09 -0.62 -25.01
C VAL A 73 8.52 -1.95 -25.62
N LEU A 74 8.11 -3.08 -25.03
CA LEU A 74 8.44 -4.43 -25.53
C LEU A 74 7.73 -4.74 -26.87
N PHE A 75 6.47 -4.33 -27.02
CA PHE A 75 5.69 -4.62 -28.24
C PHE A 75 5.87 -3.60 -29.36
N HIS A 76 6.05 -2.33 -29.03
CA HIS A 76 6.08 -1.23 -29.98
C HIS A 76 7.47 -0.57 -30.12
N GLY A 77 8.44 -0.93 -29.28
CA GLY A 77 9.81 -0.43 -29.34
C GLY A 77 9.92 1.10 -29.31
N ALA A 78 10.64 1.67 -30.28
CA ALA A 78 10.85 3.11 -30.36
C ALA A 78 9.54 3.91 -30.60
N HIS A 79 8.49 3.30 -31.14
CA HIS A 79 7.18 3.93 -31.31
C HIS A 79 6.48 4.21 -29.99
N ALA A 80 6.87 3.53 -28.90
CA ALA A 80 6.38 3.83 -27.56
C ALA A 80 6.74 5.25 -27.10
N ALA A 81 7.77 5.88 -27.66
CA ALA A 81 8.11 7.28 -27.39
C ALA A 81 7.02 8.28 -27.82
N GLY A 82 6.14 7.89 -28.75
CA GLY A 82 4.99 8.70 -29.19
C GLY A 82 3.75 8.59 -28.28
N ILE A 83 3.78 7.75 -27.23
CA ILE A 83 2.65 7.60 -26.31
C ILE A 83 2.49 8.88 -25.50
N SER A 84 1.33 9.51 -25.61
CA SER A 84 1.01 10.79 -24.98
C SER A 84 0.51 10.66 -23.53
N GLY A 85 0.72 9.53 -22.91
CA GLY A 85 0.30 9.24 -21.53
C GLY A 85 -0.21 7.82 -21.34
N ARG A 86 -0.78 7.56 -20.17
CA ARG A 86 -1.40 6.26 -19.85
C ARG A 86 -2.87 6.27 -20.24
N PRO A 87 -3.31 5.38 -21.15
CA PRO A 87 -4.71 5.32 -21.55
C PRO A 87 -5.57 4.89 -20.35
N GLY A 88 -6.68 5.60 -20.10
CA GLY A 88 -7.64 5.26 -19.07
C GLY A 88 -8.45 4.01 -19.41
N ALA A 89 -8.91 3.31 -18.38
CA ALA A 89 -9.76 2.13 -18.53
C ALA A 89 -11.20 2.49 -18.97
N GLY A 90 -11.61 3.76 -18.80
CA GLY A 90 -13.00 4.14 -18.96
C GLY A 90 -13.91 3.44 -17.94
N PRO A 91 -15.15 3.10 -18.31
CA PRO A 91 -16.04 2.30 -17.46
C PRO A 91 -15.49 0.92 -17.09
N ALA A 92 -14.58 0.36 -17.93
CA ALA A 92 -13.92 -0.92 -17.63
C ALA A 92 -12.95 -0.84 -16.45
N ILE A 93 -12.82 0.30 -15.75
CA ILE A 93 -12.09 0.39 -14.49
C ILE A 93 -12.64 -0.59 -13.44
N ALA A 94 -13.93 -0.90 -13.48
CA ALA A 94 -14.53 -1.95 -12.64
C ALA A 94 -13.89 -3.33 -12.92
N LEU A 95 -13.61 -3.64 -14.18
CA LEU A 95 -12.89 -4.85 -14.58
C LEU A 95 -11.42 -4.79 -14.11
N SER A 96 -10.76 -3.63 -14.20
CA SER A 96 -9.41 -3.45 -13.67
C SER A 96 -9.37 -3.75 -12.17
N PHE A 97 -10.28 -3.21 -11.36
CA PHE A 97 -10.37 -3.52 -9.93
C PHE A 97 -10.60 -5.02 -9.68
N PHE A 98 -11.49 -5.66 -10.46
CA PHE A 98 -11.73 -7.09 -10.32
C PHE A 98 -10.47 -7.92 -10.62
N LEU A 99 -9.77 -7.62 -11.72
CA LEU A 99 -8.53 -8.34 -12.09
C LEU A 99 -7.44 -8.13 -11.03
N VAL A 100 -7.27 -6.92 -10.54
CA VAL A 100 -6.31 -6.63 -9.46
C VAL A 100 -6.71 -7.35 -8.16
N ALA A 101 -8.02 -7.46 -7.85
CA ALA A 101 -8.47 -8.26 -6.71
C ALA A 101 -8.07 -9.74 -6.84
N VAL A 102 -8.12 -10.30 -8.05
CA VAL A 102 -7.66 -11.68 -8.32
C VAL A 102 -6.16 -11.81 -8.10
N VAL A 103 -5.36 -10.86 -8.60
CA VAL A 103 -3.89 -10.82 -8.38
C VAL A 103 -3.57 -10.76 -6.88
N CYS A 104 -4.19 -9.81 -6.17
CA CYS A 104 -4.02 -9.66 -4.73
C CYS A 104 -4.56 -10.88 -3.96
N GLY A 105 -5.59 -11.55 -4.48
CA GLY A 105 -6.12 -12.80 -3.93
C GLY A 105 -5.09 -13.91 -3.96
N PHE A 106 -4.40 -14.12 -5.08
CA PHE A 106 -3.31 -15.10 -5.18
C PHE A 106 -2.15 -14.77 -4.23
N ALA A 107 -1.72 -13.51 -4.18
CA ALA A 107 -0.69 -13.05 -3.25
C ALA A 107 -1.14 -13.20 -1.79
N GLY A 108 -2.38 -12.80 -1.47
CA GLY A 108 -2.96 -12.88 -0.13
C GLY A 108 -3.07 -14.32 0.38
N LEU A 109 -3.35 -15.30 -0.48
CA LEU A 109 -3.30 -16.73 -0.13
C LEU A 109 -1.87 -17.13 0.27
N CYS A 110 -0.84 -16.67 -0.45
CA CYS A 110 0.56 -16.94 -0.12
C CYS A 110 0.95 -16.29 1.21
N TYR A 111 0.57 -15.04 1.43
CA TYR A 111 0.76 -14.34 2.72
C TYR A 111 0.06 -15.06 3.88
N ALA A 112 -1.17 -15.53 3.67
CA ALA A 112 -1.95 -16.25 4.68
C ALA A 112 -1.24 -17.54 5.15
N GLU A 113 -0.62 -18.30 4.23
CA GLU A 113 0.17 -19.48 4.59
C GLU A 113 1.38 -19.11 5.44
N LEU A 114 2.19 -18.13 4.98
CA LEU A 114 3.39 -17.71 5.69
C LEU A 114 3.07 -17.10 7.06
N ALA A 115 2.07 -16.22 7.13
CA ALA A 115 1.63 -15.60 8.38
C ALA A 115 1.13 -16.64 9.39
N SER A 116 0.45 -17.70 8.95
CA SER A 116 -0.01 -18.78 9.83
C SER A 116 1.12 -19.69 10.32
N MET A 117 2.22 -19.78 9.55
CA MET A 117 3.38 -20.64 9.83
C MET A 117 4.44 -19.92 10.68
N ILE A 118 4.64 -18.61 10.42
CA ILE A 118 5.63 -17.76 11.07
C ILE A 118 4.91 -16.52 11.63
N PRO A 119 4.19 -16.66 12.77
CA PRO A 119 3.34 -15.59 13.31
C PRO A 119 4.16 -14.55 14.08
N ILE A 120 5.05 -13.85 13.36
CA ILE A 120 5.97 -12.85 13.90
C ILE A 120 5.74 -11.54 13.17
N ALA A 121 5.82 -10.41 13.90
CA ALA A 121 5.75 -9.08 13.31
C ALA A 121 6.93 -8.84 12.35
N GLY A 122 6.67 -8.11 11.26
CA GLY A 122 7.69 -7.74 10.26
C GLY A 122 7.31 -8.05 8.81
N SER A 123 6.10 -8.61 8.57
CA SER A 123 5.57 -8.88 7.23
C SER A 123 6.54 -9.69 6.35
N ALA A 124 6.61 -9.37 5.06
CA ALA A 124 7.47 -10.04 4.09
C ALA A 124 8.96 -10.07 4.47
N TYR A 125 9.47 -9.06 5.19
CA TYR A 125 10.84 -9.04 5.68
C TYR A 125 11.16 -10.26 6.53
N THR A 126 10.34 -10.54 7.54
CA THR A 126 10.56 -11.69 8.45
C THR A 126 10.41 -13.02 7.70
N TYR A 127 9.43 -13.14 6.81
CA TYR A 127 9.20 -14.35 6.02
C TYR A 127 10.37 -14.67 5.11
N THR A 128 10.92 -13.65 4.43
CA THR A 128 12.07 -13.81 3.55
C THR A 128 13.36 -14.10 4.32
N TYR A 129 13.53 -13.51 5.52
CA TYR A 129 14.68 -13.81 6.36
C TYR A 129 14.68 -15.26 6.85
N ALA A 130 13.51 -15.80 7.13
CA ALA A 130 13.34 -17.17 7.54
C ALA A 130 13.45 -18.20 6.38
N THR A 131 13.36 -17.76 5.11
CA THR A 131 13.21 -18.65 3.95
C THR A 131 14.26 -18.49 2.88
N LEU A 132 14.63 -17.29 2.53
CA LEU A 132 15.51 -16.92 1.41
C LEU A 132 16.88 -16.40 1.86
N GLY A 133 17.02 -16.08 3.15
CA GLY A 133 18.25 -15.61 3.77
C GLY A 133 18.39 -14.10 3.87
N GLU A 134 19.47 -13.67 4.50
CA GLU A 134 19.68 -12.29 4.94
C GLU A 134 19.67 -11.27 3.81
N LEU A 135 20.32 -11.57 2.67
CA LEU A 135 20.39 -10.63 1.55
C LEU A 135 19.01 -10.35 0.97
N VAL A 136 18.20 -11.40 0.76
CA VAL A 136 16.84 -11.23 0.22
C VAL A 136 15.95 -10.53 1.24
N ALA A 137 16.09 -10.86 2.52
CA ALA A 137 15.40 -10.14 3.59
C ALA A 137 15.77 -8.65 3.63
N TRP A 138 17.05 -8.31 3.46
CA TRP A 138 17.48 -6.92 3.36
C TRP A 138 16.83 -6.20 2.18
N ILE A 139 16.82 -6.82 1.00
CA ILE A 139 16.19 -6.25 -0.20
C ILE A 139 14.72 -5.94 0.07
N ILE A 140 13.98 -6.91 0.63
CA ILE A 140 12.56 -6.72 0.97
C ILE A 140 12.38 -5.70 2.08
N GLY A 141 13.18 -5.74 3.14
CA GLY A 141 13.10 -4.74 4.22
C GLY A 141 13.35 -3.31 3.71
N TRP A 142 14.33 -3.15 2.82
CA TRP A 142 14.65 -1.89 2.17
C TRP A 142 13.52 -1.41 1.24
N ASP A 143 12.88 -2.34 0.55
CA ASP A 143 11.71 -2.08 -0.30
C ASP A 143 10.48 -1.70 0.52
N LEU A 144 10.18 -2.41 1.60
CA LEU A 144 9.10 -2.08 2.52
C LEU A 144 9.25 -0.70 3.16
N ILE A 145 10.48 -0.23 3.40
CA ILE A 145 10.74 1.15 3.87
C ILE A 145 10.20 2.15 2.85
N LEU A 146 10.46 1.94 1.57
CA LEU A 146 9.95 2.79 0.51
C LEU A 146 8.45 2.65 0.34
N GLU A 147 7.94 1.43 0.28
CA GLU A 147 6.53 1.10 0.10
C GLU A 147 5.65 1.80 1.13
N TYR A 148 5.92 1.60 2.43
CA TYR A 148 5.12 2.23 3.49
C TYR A 148 5.27 3.75 3.50
N ALA A 149 6.48 4.28 3.24
CA ALA A 149 6.70 5.72 3.18
C ALA A 149 5.91 6.36 2.04
N VAL A 150 6.04 5.82 0.84
CA VAL A 150 5.45 6.40 -0.36
C VAL A 150 3.93 6.22 -0.37
N SER A 151 3.42 5.08 0.12
CA SER A 151 1.98 4.88 0.34
C SER A 151 1.42 5.91 1.30
N ASN A 152 2.14 6.17 2.40
CA ASN A 152 1.75 7.17 3.39
C ASN A 152 1.77 8.59 2.82
N MET A 153 2.79 8.94 2.03
CA MET A 153 2.88 10.21 1.30
C MET A 153 1.66 10.40 0.37
N ALA A 154 1.35 9.39 -0.46
CA ALA A 154 0.22 9.45 -1.40
C ALA A 154 -1.12 9.62 -0.68
N VAL A 155 -1.33 8.92 0.45
CA VAL A 155 -2.54 9.09 1.26
C VAL A 155 -2.62 10.48 1.88
N ALA A 156 -1.50 11.07 2.32
CA ALA A 156 -1.48 12.41 2.89
C ALA A 156 -1.81 13.50 1.85
N VAL A 157 -1.34 13.34 0.61
CA VAL A 157 -1.69 14.25 -0.50
C VAL A 157 -3.18 14.15 -0.83
N GLY A 158 -3.73 12.95 -0.93
CA GLY A 158 -5.16 12.76 -1.16
C GLY A 158 -6.03 13.27 -0.01
N PHE A 159 -5.58 13.11 1.25
CA PHE A 159 -6.23 13.71 2.41
C PHE A 159 -6.32 15.23 2.29
N SER A 160 -5.24 15.89 1.85
CA SER A 160 -5.23 17.33 1.62
C SER A 160 -6.28 17.78 0.59
N ALA A 161 -6.39 17.05 -0.53
CA ALA A 161 -7.37 17.35 -1.57
C ALA A 161 -8.81 17.22 -1.06
N TYR A 162 -9.09 16.22 -0.23
CA TYR A 162 -10.42 16.05 0.37
C TYR A 162 -10.73 17.07 1.46
N ILE A 163 -9.73 17.56 2.20
CA ILE A 163 -9.88 18.69 3.12
C ILE A 163 -10.23 19.95 2.35
N ASP A 164 -9.53 20.23 1.24
CA ASP A 164 -9.79 21.39 0.39
C ASP A 164 -11.23 21.35 -0.15
N SER A 165 -11.64 20.23 -0.73
CA SER A 165 -13.02 19.99 -1.19
C SER A 165 -14.06 20.16 -0.06
N LEU A 166 -13.76 19.75 1.17
CA LEU A 166 -14.66 19.95 2.32
C LEU A 166 -14.76 21.42 2.70
N LEU A 167 -13.65 22.15 2.75
CA LEU A 167 -13.61 23.56 3.10
C LEU A 167 -14.34 24.42 2.07
N GLU A 168 -14.22 24.08 0.77
CA GLU A 168 -14.96 24.73 -0.31
C GLU A 168 -16.48 24.69 -0.10
N THR A 169 -17.01 23.59 0.44
CA THR A 169 -18.46 23.49 0.75
C THR A 169 -18.91 24.49 1.82
N PHE A 170 -17.99 25.01 2.63
CA PHE A 170 -18.23 26.05 3.61
C PHE A 170 -17.80 27.46 3.14
N GLY A 171 -17.42 27.60 1.86
CA GLY A 171 -16.95 28.86 1.28
C GLY A 171 -15.54 29.27 1.72
N VAL A 172 -14.76 28.33 2.27
CA VAL A 172 -13.37 28.56 2.69
C VAL A 172 -12.44 28.00 1.63
N HIS A 173 -11.61 28.85 1.04
CA HIS A 173 -10.63 28.46 0.03
C HIS A 173 -9.23 28.54 0.63
N LEU A 174 -8.48 27.45 0.59
CA LEU A 174 -7.09 27.44 0.98
C LEU A 174 -6.24 28.14 -0.10
N PRO A 175 -5.20 28.90 0.28
CA PRO A 175 -4.24 29.42 -0.69
C PRO A 175 -3.59 28.27 -1.50
N VAL A 176 -3.60 28.38 -2.82
CA VAL A 176 -3.03 27.39 -3.73
C VAL A 176 -1.59 27.03 -3.35
N ALA A 177 -0.80 28.00 -2.91
CA ALA A 177 0.58 27.79 -2.46
C ALA A 177 0.70 26.83 -1.25
N LEU A 178 -0.37 26.64 -0.46
CA LEU A 178 -0.38 25.80 0.75
C LEU A 178 -1.19 24.50 0.59
N SER A 179 -1.98 24.36 -0.46
CA SER A 179 -2.82 23.17 -0.71
C SER A 179 -2.31 22.30 -1.85
N THR A 180 -1.39 22.82 -2.69
CA THR A 180 -0.86 22.08 -3.83
C THR A 180 0.61 21.68 -3.61
N PRO A 181 1.07 20.56 -4.22
CA PRO A 181 2.47 20.13 -4.13
C PRO A 181 3.41 21.09 -4.85
N ALA A 182 4.69 21.10 -4.47
CA ALA A 182 5.73 21.91 -5.12
C ALA A 182 6.08 21.40 -6.54
N TYR A 183 5.89 20.11 -6.78
CA TYR A 183 6.15 19.48 -8.07
C TYR A 183 4.98 18.62 -8.51
N SER A 184 4.55 18.82 -9.75
CA SER A 184 3.70 17.88 -10.45
C SER A 184 4.16 17.73 -11.91
N PRO A 185 3.94 16.56 -12.55
CA PRO A 185 4.29 16.35 -13.97
C PRO A 185 3.65 17.37 -14.92
N ALA A 186 2.47 17.88 -14.57
CA ALA A 186 1.73 18.84 -15.38
C ALA A 186 2.20 20.30 -15.24
N MET A 187 2.67 20.70 -14.04
CA MET A 187 3.05 22.10 -13.77
C MET A 187 4.55 22.30 -13.59
N GLY A 188 5.34 21.21 -13.49
CA GLY A 188 6.74 21.29 -13.11
C GLY A 188 6.95 21.75 -11.66
N TRP A 189 8.05 22.47 -11.39
CA TRP A 189 8.36 23.03 -10.08
C TRP A 189 7.70 24.38 -9.87
N ALA A 190 6.96 24.52 -8.77
CA ALA A 190 6.34 25.77 -8.31
C ALA A 190 6.75 26.06 -6.86
N LEU A 191 6.63 27.34 -6.45
CA LEU A 191 6.92 27.74 -5.07
C LEU A 191 5.69 27.46 -4.17
N HIS A 192 5.31 26.19 -4.13
CA HIS A 192 4.17 25.65 -3.38
C HIS A 192 4.65 24.61 -2.37
N PHE A 193 3.82 24.34 -1.37
CA PHE A 193 4.06 23.28 -0.40
C PHE A 193 2.72 22.81 0.17
N ASN A 194 2.38 21.54 -0.01
CA ASN A 194 1.15 20.99 0.55
C ASN A 194 1.24 20.88 2.07
N LEU A 195 0.93 22.00 2.74
CA LEU A 195 1.02 22.13 4.19
C LEU A 195 0.03 21.19 4.91
N VAL A 196 -1.16 20.98 4.35
CA VAL A 196 -2.19 20.11 4.94
C VAL A 196 -1.70 18.68 4.97
N GLY A 197 -1.14 18.18 3.86
CA GLY A 197 -0.53 16.84 3.77
C GLY A 197 0.63 16.66 4.75
N PHE A 198 1.50 17.67 4.88
CA PHE A 198 2.58 17.66 5.87
C PHE A 198 2.05 17.62 7.31
N LEU A 199 1.11 18.49 7.64
CA LEU A 199 0.60 18.62 9.01
C LEU A 199 -0.12 17.37 9.50
N ILE A 200 -0.94 16.71 8.66
CA ILE A 200 -1.62 15.48 9.07
C ILE A 200 -0.60 14.38 9.42
N VAL A 201 0.46 14.22 8.62
CA VAL A 201 1.52 13.25 8.89
C VAL A 201 2.21 13.58 10.22
N MET A 202 2.53 14.86 10.48
CA MET A 202 3.20 15.25 11.72
C MET A 202 2.31 15.10 12.95
N VAL A 203 1.01 15.40 12.86
CA VAL A 203 0.03 15.15 13.94
C VAL A 203 -0.02 13.66 14.27
N LEU A 204 -0.13 12.80 13.27
CA LEU A 204 -0.15 11.35 13.46
C LEU A 204 1.20 10.82 13.99
N THR A 205 2.33 11.42 13.58
CA THR A 205 3.65 11.09 14.14
C THR A 205 3.68 11.36 15.64
N VAL A 206 3.23 12.53 16.09
CA VAL A 206 3.15 12.87 17.52
C VAL A 206 2.27 11.88 18.26
N LEU A 207 1.08 11.56 17.72
CA LEU A 207 0.16 10.58 18.32
C LEU A 207 0.82 9.21 18.47
N LEU A 208 1.54 8.73 17.44
CA LEU A 208 2.22 7.43 17.47
C LEU A 208 3.41 7.41 18.44
N VAL A 209 4.14 8.52 18.59
CA VAL A 209 5.24 8.66 19.56
C VAL A 209 4.72 8.63 20.99
N VAL A 210 3.64 9.34 21.28
CA VAL A 210 2.99 9.34 22.62
C VAL A 210 2.39 7.98 22.93
N GLY A 211 2.04 7.20 21.91
CA GLY A 211 1.50 5.85 22.02
C GLY A 211 -0.01 5.86 22.18
N ILE A 212 -0.70 5.47 21.15
CA ILE A 212 -2.15 5.27 21.20
C ILE A 212 -2.41 3.88 21.79
N ARG A 213 -2.69 3.79 23.09
CA ARG A 213 -3.08 2.53 23.74
C ARG A 213 -4.43 1.97 23.24
N GLU A 214 -5.20 2.78 22.51
CA GLU A 214 -6.55 2.47 22.05
C GLU A 214 -6.65 2.29 20.51
N SER A 215 -5.53 2.12 19.85
CA SER A 215 -5.41 2.14 18.40
C SER A 215 -6.35 1.17 17.67
N ALA A 216 -6.58 -0.04 18.17
CA ALA A 216 -7.45 -1.01 17.50
C ALA A 216 -8.94 -0.63 17.59
N GLY A 217 -9.39 -0.07 18.72
CA GLY A 217 -10.77 0.42 18.89
C GLY A 217 -11.06 1.64 18.03
N ALA A 218 -10.18 2.65 18.08
CA ALA A 218 -10.31 3.87 17.28
C ALA A 218 -10.24 3.55 15.78
N ASN A 219 -9.34 2.65 15.36
CA ASN A 219 -9.27 2.19 13.98
C ASN A 219 -10.58 1.51 13.55
N SER A 220 -11.16 0.65 14.40
CA SER A 220 -12.42 -0.04 14.08
C SER A 220 -13.59 0.94 13.90
N VAL A 221 -13.65 2.01 14.69
CA VAL A 221 -14.67 3.08 14.55
C VAL A 221 -14.47 3.82 13.22
N MET A 222 -13.22 4.25 12.89
CA MET A 222 -12.92 4.90 11.63
C MET A 222 -13.24 4.01 10.43
N VAL A 223 -12.95 2.71 10.52
CA VAL A 223 -13.33 1.71 9.51
C VAL A 223 -14.85 1.61 9.37
N GLY A 224 -15.59 1.60 10.47
CA GLY A 224 -17.06 1.61 10.43
C GLY A 224 -17.61 2.83 9.69
N ILE A 225 -17.10 4.03 10.01
CA ILE A 225 -17.52 5.29 9.38
C ILE A 225 -17.26 5.27 7.87
N LYS A 226 -16.07 4.87 7.44
CA LYS A 226 -15.73 4.83 6.00
C LYS A 226 -16.51 3.78 5.23
N LEU A 227 -16.78 2.61 5.81
CA LEU A 227 -17.63 1.59 5.19
C LEU A 227 -19.05 2.08 5.01
N ILE A 228 -19.62 2.76 6.01
CA ILE A 228 -20.95 3.39 5.92
C ILE A 228 -20.93 4.44 4.80
N ALA A 229 -19.92 5.31 4.74
CA ALA A 229 -19.82 6.33 3.70
C ALA A 229 -19.78 5.74 2.28
N ILE A 230 -18.98 4.69 2.06
CA ILE A 230 -18.91 3.99 0.76
C ILE A 230 -20.26 3.32 0.45
N PHE A 231 -20.86 2.67 1.41
CA PHE A 231 -22.18 2.05 1.23
C PHE A 231 -23.26 3.08 0.87
N LEU A 232 -23.27 4.22 1.57
CA LEU A 232 -24.17 5.34 1.26
C LEU A 232 -23.94 5.86 -0.18
N PHE A 233 -22.65 6.03 -0.58
CA PHE A 233 -22.32 6.40 -1.95
C PHE A 233 -22.92 5.40 -2.94
N ILE A 234 -22.63 4.10 -2.80
CA ILE A 234 -23.12 3.07 -3.72
C ILE A 234 -24.63 3.06 -3.80
N VAL A 235 -25.34 3.07 -2.66
CA VAL A 235 -26.81 2.94 -2.61
C VAL A 235 -27.53 4.19 -3.14
N PHE A 236 -27.10 5.38 -2.72
CA PHE A 236 -27.81 6.61 -3.11
C PHE A 236 -27.43 7.09 -4.51
N ALA A 237 -26.13 7.04 -4.88
CA ALA A 237 -25.69 7.49 -6.19
C ALA A 237 -26.08 6.51 -7.31
N SER A 238 -26.28 5.22 -7.02
CA SER A 238 -26.75 4.24 -8.03
C SER A 238 -28.05 4.62 -8.71
N LYS A 239 -28.93 5.38 -8.03
CA LYS A 239 -30.19 5.89 -8.60
C LYS A 239 -29.99 6.89 -9.74
N TYR A 240 -28.83 7.47 -9.85
CA TYR A 240 -28.46 8.49 -10.85
C TYR A 240 -27.61 7.92 -11.98
N ILE A 241 -27.45 6.60 -12.05
CA ILE A 241 -26.71 5.93 -13.12
C ILE A 241 -27.42 6.16 -14.44
N LYS A 242 -26.63 6.61 -15.43
CA LYS A 242 -27.03 6.75 -16.82
C LYS A 242 -26.27 5.70 -17.65
N PRO A 243 -26.92 4.62 -18.14
CA PRO A 243 -26.22 3.55 -18.87
C PRO A 243 -25.42 4.02 -20.07
N VAL A 244 -25.78 5.17 -20.65
CA VAL A 244 -25.03 5.80 -21.77
C VAL A 244 -23.57 6.11 -21.36
N ASN A 245 -23.31 6.39 -20.09
CA ASN A 245 -21.96 6.70 -19.60
C ASN A 245 -21.02 5.49 -19.68
N TRP A 246 -21.55 4.28 -19.78
CA TRP A 246 -20.78 3.05 -19.95
C TRP A 246 -20.45 2.70 -21.42
N HIS A 247 -20.78 3.58 -22.35
CA HIS A 247 -20.49 3.41 -23.77
C HIS A 247 -19.50 4.46 -24.28
N PRO A 248 -18.35 4.05 -24.86
CA PRO A 248 -17.85 2.68 -24.99
C PRO A 248 -17.34 2.13 -23.66
N PHE A 249 -17.61 0.83 -23.36
CA PHE A 249 -17.20 0.22 -22.09
C PHE A 249 -15.67 0.14 -21.91
N MET A 250 -14.95 -0.21 -22.98
CA MET A 250 -13.49 -0.30 -23.03
C MET A 250 -12.93 0.66 -24.10
N PRO A 251 -12.90 1.97 -23.85
CA PRO A 251 -12.49 2.95 -24.86
C PRO A 251 -11.08 2.74 -25.40
N ASN A 252 -10.16 2.23 -24.56
CA ASN A 252 -8.77 1.95 -24.93
C ASN A 252 -8.46 0.43 -24.89
N GLY A 253 -9.47 -0.42 -25.02
CA GLY A 253 -9.32 -1.88 -25.03
C GLY A 253 -8.61 -2.43 -23.78
N TRP A 254 -7.93 -3.55 -23.95
CA TRP A 254 -7.19 -4.21 -22.87
C TRP A 254 -6.01 -3.39 -22.35
N GLN A 255 -5.41 -2.54 -23.18
CA GLN A 255 -4.35 -1.64 -22.75
C GLN A 255 -4.84 -0.68 -21.66
N GLY A 256 -6.01 -0.06 -21.86
CA GLY A 256 -6.63 0.79 -20.84
C GLY A 256 -6.96 0.01 -19.53
N VAL A 257 -7.43 -1.23 -19.66
CA VAL A 257 -7.73 -2.07 -18.48
C VAL A 257 -6.46 -2.42 -17.71
N LEU A 258 -5.37 -2.76 -18.37
CA LEU A 258 -4.09 -3.12 -17.73
C LEU A 258 -3.42 -1.89 -17.10
N THR A 259 -3.37 -0.77 -17.81
CA THR A 259 -2.81 0.48 -17.25
C THR A 259 -3.67 1.03 -16.11
N GLY A 260 -5.00 0.97 -16.24
CA GLY A 260 -5.92 1.27 -15.14
C GLY A 260 -5.70 0.34 -13.94
N GLY A 261 -5.51 -0.97 -14.21
CA GLY A 261 -5.16 -1.96 -13.19
C GLY A 261 -3.85 -1.64 -12.47
N ALA A 262 -2.82 -1.24 -13.20
CA ALA A 262 -1.54 -0.84 -12.63
C ALA A 262 -1.68 0.40 -11.72
N ILE A 263 -2.55 1.36 -12.06
CA ILE A 263 -2.82 2.53 -11.22
C ILE A 263 -3.62 2.13 -9.97
N VAL A 264 -4.73 1.38 -10.13
CA VAL A 264 -5.60 1.03 -8.99
C VAL A 264 -5.04 -0.08 -8.12
N PHE A 265 -3.93 -0.73 -8.49
CA PHE A 265 -3.25 -1.70 -7.63
C PHE A 265 -2.90 -1.07 -6.27
N PHE A 266 -2.52 0.21 -6.26
CA PHE A 266 -2.32 0.98 -5.04
C PHE A 266 -3.49 0.86 -4.04
N SER A 267 -4.72 0.77 -4.55
CA SER A 267 -5.91 0.66 -3.71
C SER A 267 -5.98 -0.64 -2.90
N TYR A 268 -5.23 -1.67 -3.28
CA TYR A 268 -5.20 -2.96 -2.58
C TYR A 268 -4.00 -3.12 -1.65
N ILE A 269 -3.03 -2.20 -1.69
CA ILE A 269 -1.88 -2.21 -0.80
C ILE A 269 -2.37 -2.09 0.65
N GLY A 270 -1.77 -2.86 1.55
CA GLY A 270 -2.04 -2.78 2.99
C GLY A 270 -2.63 -4.05 3.61
N PHE A 271 -3.11 -5.04 2.85
CA PHE A 271 -3.57 -6.30 3.44
C PHE A 271 -2.43 -7.07 4.13
N ASP A 272 -1.20 -6.91 3.64
CA ASP A 272 0.02 -7.46 4.21
C ASP A 272 0.31 -6.90 5.61
N SER A 273 -0.14 -5.66 5.90
CA SER A 273 -0.01 -5.02 7.21
C SER A 273 -0.74 -5.79 8.33
N VAL A 274 -1.76 -6.58 8.00
CA VAL A 274 -2.41 -7.50 8.94
C VAL A 274 -1.38 -8.48 9.52
N SER A 275 -0.42 -8.91 8.72
CA SER A 275 0.64 -9.81 9.16
C SER A 275 1.60 -9.18 10.17
N THR A 276 1.75 -7.85 10.19
CA THR A 276 2.57 -7.15 11.18
C THR A 276 2.00 -7.20 12.59
N ALA A 277 0.69 -7.47 12.72
CA ALA A 277 -0.01 -7.61 14.00
C ALA A 277 -0.03 -9.06 14.54
N ALA A 278 0.76 -9.96 13.94
CA ALA A 278 0.76 -11.38 14.26
C ALA A 278 1.05 -11.69 15.73
N GLU A 279 1.98 -10.96 16.36
CA GLU A 279 2.34 -11.14 17.77
C GLU A 279 1.22 -10.72 18.75
N GLU A 280 0.30 -9.86 18.30
CA GLU A 280 -0.86 -9.39 19.09
C GLU A 280 -2.11 -10.26 18.86
N CYS A 281 -2.04 -11.25 17.96
CA CYS A 281 -3.16 -12.11 17.58
C CYS A 281 -3.43 -13.21 18.63
N LYS A 282 -4.70 -13.47 18.96
CA LYS A 282 -5.13 -14.53 19.88
C LYS A 282 -4.86 -15.92 19.33
N ASN A 283 -5.21 -16.15 18.07
CA ASN A 283 -5.02 -17.42 17.36
C ASN A 283 -4.43 -17.17 15.96
N PRO A 284 -3.09 -16.93 15.86
CA PRO A 284 -2.46 -16.55 14.60
C PRO A 284 -2.69 -17.54 13.45
N LYS A 285 -2.70 -18.84 13.76
CA LYS A 285 -2.86 -19.90 12.75
C LYS A 285 -4.18 -19.82 11.98
N ARG A 286 -5.25 -19.30 12.61
CA ARG A 286 -6.59 -19.17 12.04
C ARG A 286 -6.92 -17.72 11.69
N ASP A 287 -6.65 -16.81 12.64
CA ASP A 287 -7.20 -15.46 12.59
C ASP A 287 -6.46 -14.56 11.60
N LEU A 288 -5.13 -14.79 11.37
CA LEU A 288 -4.37 -14.05 10.35
C LEU A 288 -4.84 -14.37 8.93
N PRO A 289 -4.94 -15.66 8.51
CA PRO A 289 -5.49 -15.98 7.19
C PRO A 289 -6.89 -15.41 6.96
N LEU A 290 -7.78 -15.55 7.94
CA LEU A 290 -9.13 -15.01 7.85
C LEU A 290 -9.12 -13.48 7.75
N GLY A 291 -8.30 -12.79 8.54
CA GLY A 291 -8.18 -11.34 8.51
C GLY A 291 -7.71 -10.82 7.15
N ILE A 292 -6.67 -11.43 6.58
CA ILE A 292 -6.11 -11.08 5.26
C ILE A 292 -7.14 -11.30 4.15
N LEU A 293 -7.69 -12.52 4.06
CA LEU A 293 -8.59 -12.87 2.97
C LEU A 293 -9.94 -12.17 3.05
N ALA A 294 -10.51 -12.02 4.25
CA ALA A 294 -11.77 -11.32 4.43
C ALA A 294 -11.65 -9.82 4.12
N SER A 295 -10.54 -9.16 4.53
CA SER A 295 -10.31 -7.75 4.20
C SER A 295 -10.18 -7.53 2.69
N LEU A 296 -9.44 -8.39 1.98
CA LEU A 296 -9.34 -8.34 0.52
C LEU A 296 -10.69 -8.52 -0.17
N LEU A 297 -11.48 -9.51 0.25
CA LEU A 297 -12.78 -9.79 -0.37
C LEU A 297 -13.76 -8.63 -0.19
N VAL A 298 -13.85 -8.08 1.02
CA VAL A 298 -14.74 -6.94 1.31
C VAL A 298 -14.30 -5.72 0.49
N CYS A 299 -13.00 -5.40 0.48
CA CYS A 299 -12.49 -4.26 -0.28
C CYS A 299 -12.71 -4.43 -1.79
N ALA A 300 -12.48 -5.64 -2.34
CA ALA A 300 -12.72 -5.93 -3.75
C ALA A 300 -14.17 -5.68 -4.16
N ALA A 301 -15.13 -6.18 -3.38
CA ALA A 301 -16.55 -5.98 -3.64
C ALA A 301 -16.93 -4.49 -3.63
N LEU A 302 -16.43 -3.74 -2.63
CA LEU A 302 -16.70 -2.31 -2.52
C LEU A 302 -16.05 -1.51 -3.66
N TYR A 303 -14.84 -1.86 -4.06
CA TYR A 303 -14.10 -1.17 -5.12
C TYR A 303 -14.77 -1.32 -6.48
N VAL A 304 -15.17 -2.54 -6.82
CA VAL A 304 -15.94 -2.79 -8.04
C VAL A 304 -17.26 -2.02 -7.99
N GLY A 305 -17.96 -2.04 -6.85
CA GLY A 305 -19.22 -1.29 -6.68
C GLY A 305 -19.04 0.22 -6.85
N VAL A 306 -18.02 0.82 -6.24
CA VAL A 306 -17.73 2.25 -6.40
C VAL A 306 -17.35 2.58 -7.83
N ALA A 307 -16.52 1.76 -8.48
CA ALA A 307 -16.10 1.99 -9.86
C ALA A 307 -17.29 1.97 -10.84
N VAL A 308 -18.19 1.00 -10.70
CA VAL A 308 -19.41 0.90 -11.51
C VAL A 308 -20.31 2.13 -11.30
N VAL A 309 -20.55 2.52 -10.06
CA VAL A 309 -21.42 3.67 -9.76
C VAL A 309 -20.76 4.97 -10.23
N LEU A 310 -19.48 5.21 -9.93
CA LEU A 310 -18.77 6.43 -10.29
C LEU A 310 -18.80 6.67 -11.81
N THR A 311 -18.44 5.65 -12.60
CA THR A 311 -18.46 5.75 -14.06
C THR A 311 -19.86 5.72 -14.67
N GLY A 312 -20.85 5.25 -13.91
CA GLY A 312 -22.26 5.27 -14.32
C GLY A 312 -22.95 6.63 -14.12
N ILE A 313 -22.60 7.37 -13.06
CA ILE A 313 -23.23 8.67 -12.77
C ILE A 313 -22.62 9.81 -13.59
N GLN A 314 -21.36 9.71 -13.97
CA GLN A 314 -20.63 10.73 -14.74
C GLN A 314 -19.78 10.10 -15.84
N PRO A 315 -19.62 10.77 -17.00
CA PRO A 315 -18.68 10.36 -18.04
C PRO A 315 -17.25 10.35 -17.49
N PHE A 316 -16.51 9.28 -17.71
CA PHE A 316 -15.18 9.04 -17.11
C PHE A 316 -14.13 10.13 -17.42
N HIS A 317 -14.24 10.80 -18.57
CA HIS A 317 -13.27 11.84 -18.97
C HIS A 317 -13.30 13.10 -18.09
N ILE A 318 -14.40 13.33 -17.34
CA ILE A 318 -14.53 14.46 -16.41
C ILE A 318 -13.56 14.32 -15.23
N PHE A 319 -13.18 13.10 -14.86
CA PHE A 319 -12.29 12.83 -13.74
C PHE A 319 -10.81 13.05 -14.04
N LYS A 320 -10.48 13.55 -15.24
CA LYS A 320 -9.09 13.78 -15.62
C LYS A 320 -8.48 14.90 -14.79
N GLY A 321 -7.47 14.58 -13.99
CA GLY A 321 -6.81 15.54 -13.10
C GLY A 321 -7.62 15.92 -11.85
N ASP A 322 -8.76 15.28 -11.63
CA ASP A 322 -9.58 15.51 -10.44
C ASP A 322 -8.98 14.79 -9.22
N ALA A 323 -8.67 15.56 -8.18
CA ALA A 323 -8.10 15.05 -6.94
C ALA A 323 -9.14 14.49 -5.96
N ALA A 324 -10.44 14.73 -6.20
CA ALA A 324 -11.54 14.24 -5.36
C ALA A 324 -12.75 13.76 -6.19
N PRO A 325 -12.57 12.81 -7.14
CA PRO A 325 -13.56 12.45 -8.16
C PRO A 325 -14.90 11.98 -7.59
N VAL A 326 -14.90 11.31 -6.44
CA VAL A 326 -16.14 10.86 -5.79
C VAL A 326 -16.94 12.05 -5.24
N ALA A 327 -16.26 13.03 -4.65
CA ALA A 327 -16.90 14.25 -4.14
C ALA A 327 -17.43 15.11 -5.29
N THR A 328 -16.62 15.32 -6.34
CA THR A 328 -17.01 16.07 -7.56
C THR A 328 -18.22 15.41 -8.24
N ALA A 329 -18.22 14.09 -8.37
CA ALA A 329 -19.33 13.36 -8.99
C ALA A 329 -20.66 13.54 -8.23
N LEU A 330 -20.63 13.52 -6.90
CA LEU A 330 -21.81 13.76 -6.06
C LEU A 330 -22.31 15.20 -6.15
N HIS A 331 -21.41 16.18 -6.15
CA HIS A 331 -21.74 17.57 -6.34
C HIS A 331 -22.44 17.82 -7.68
N ASN A 332 -21.89 17.29 -8.78
CA ASN A 332 -22.40 17.47 -10.12
C ASN A 332 -23.81 16.88 -10.33
N ILE A 333 -24.22 15.90 -9.51
CA ILE A 333 -25.60 15.36 -9.54
C ILE A 333 -26.52 15.98 -8.50
N GLY A 334 -26.07 17.04 -7.79
CA GLY A 334 -26.86 17.79 -6.82
C GLY A 334 -27.06 17.09 -5.47
N LEU A 335 -26.18 16.14 -5.10
CA LEU A 335 -26.24 15.43 -3.83
C LEU A 335 -25.24 16.00 -2.81
N ASP A 336 -25.24 17.33 -2.59
CA ASP A 336 -24.25 18.04 -1.75
C ASP A 336 -24.21 17.53 -0.29
N ARG A 337 -25.37 17.18 0.30
CA ARG A 337 -25.38 16.60 1.66
C ARG A 337 -24.71 15.24 1.71
N LEU A 338 -24.94 14.40 0.70
CA LEU A 338 -24.29 13.09 0.60
C LEU A 338 -22.78 13.25 0.34
N GLN A 339 -22.39 14.22 -0.50
CA GLN A 339 -20.99 14.60 -0.74
C GLN A 339 -20.29 14.89 0.59
N GLN A 340 -20.86 15.74 1.46
CA GLN A 340 -20.26 16.07 2.76
C GLN A 340 -20.04 14.80 3.62
N TRP A 341 -21.04 13.93 3.75
CA TRP A 341 -20.93 12.69 4.52
C TRP A 341 -19.88 11.73 3.94
N VAL A 342 -19.84 11.58 2.63
CA VAL A 342 -18.86 10.73 1.94
C VAL A 342 -17.45 11.31 2.07
N THR A 343 -17.31 12.62 1.98
CA THR A 343 -16.02 13.33 2.19
C THR A 343 -15.49 13.11 3.60
N VAL A 344 -16.33 13.27 4.63
CA VAL A 344 -15.93 12.97 6.02
C VAL A 344 -15.54 11.49 6.17
N GLY A 345 -16.29 10.57 5.58
CA GLY A 345 -15.96 9.15 5.57
C GLY A 345 -14.64 8.84 4.87
N ALA A 346 -14.35 9.51 3.77
CA ALA A 346 -13.09 9.41 3.04
C ALA A 346 -11.90 9.91 3.90
N LEU A 347 -12.06 11.08 4.56
CA LEU A 347 -11.06 11.63 5.47
C LEU A 347 -10.76 10.68 6.64
N MET A 348 -11.79 10.11 7.27
CA MET A 348 -11.63 9.10 8.33
C MET A 348 -10.92 7.85 7.81
N GLY A 349 -11.25 7.44 6.57
CA GLY A 349 -10.57 6.35 5.88
C GLY A 349 -9.08 6.61 5.67
N MET A 350 -8.73 7.79 5.19
CA MET A 350 -7.35 8.20 4.95
C MET A 350 -6.56 8.31 6.25
N ILE A 351 -7.13 8.87 7.32
CA ILE A 351 -6.51 8.91 8.67
C ILE A 351 -6.19 7.49 9.16
N SER A 352 -7.15 6.57 9.01
CA SER A 352 -6.95 5.16 9.38
C SER A 352 -5.77 4.53 8.61
N SER A 353 -5.69 4.74 7.29
CA SER A 353 -4.61 4.22 6.44
C SER A 353 -3.26 4.85 6.81
N LEU A 354 -3.20 6.16 6.99
CA LEU A 354 -1.99 6.88 7.42
C LEU A 354 -1.44 6.33 8.73
N LEU A 355 -2.31 6.09 9.72
CA LEU A 355 -1.91 5.50 11.01
C LEU A 355 -1.31 4.11 10.83
N VAL A 356 -1.94 3.25 10.03
CA VAL A 356 -1.49 1.86 9.84
C VAL A 356 -0.16 1.82 9.09
N TYR A 357 -0.02 2.59 8.01
CA TYR A 357 1.23 2.64 7.23
C TYR A 357 2.39 3.20 8.06
N GLN A 358 2.16 4.30 8.78
CA GLN A 358 3.22 4.91 9.60
C GLN A 358 3.64 4.03 10.77
N LEU A 359 2.68 3.32 11.39
CA LEU A 359 2.96 2.34 12.41
C LEU A 359 3.73 1.14 11.85
N GLY A 360 3.33 0.62 10.69
CA GLY A 360 4.00 -0.46 9.97
C GLY A 360 5.44 -0.10 9.62
N GLN A 361 5.66 1.07 9.06
CA GLN A 361 6.98 1.59 8.71
C GLN A 361 7.90 1.65 9.94
N ALA A 362 7.45 2.22 11.04
CA ALA A 362 8.24 2.29 12.27
C ALA A 362 8.59 0.90 12.82
N ARG A 363 7.68 -0.08 12.69
CA ARG A 363 7.91 -1.48 13.12
C ARG A 363 8.93 -2.20 12.22
N VAL A 364 8.89 -1.98 10.90
CA VAL A 364 9.89 -2.54 9.97
C VAL A 364 11.28 -1.99 10.30
N TRP A 365 11.41 -0.67 10.47
CA TRP A 365 12.69 -0.04 10.83
C TRP A 365 13.21 -0.56 12.18
N PHE A 366 12.32 -0.71 13.15
CA PHE A 366 12.65 -1.27 14.47
C PHE A 366 13.14 -2.71 14.34
N ALA A 367 12.47 -3.56 13.59
CA ALA A 367 12.85 -4.96 13.38
C ALA A 367 14.21 -5.09 12.69
N MET A 368 14.42 -4.38 11.59
CA MET A 368 15.70 -4.36 10.86
C MET A 368 16.84 -3.82 11.72
N SER A 369 16.60 -2.82 12.57
CA SER A 369 17.60 -2.28 13.50
C SER A 369 17.93 -3.28 14.63
N ARG A 370 16.95 -4.02 15.11
CA ARG A 370 17.15 -5.09 16.11
C ARG A 370 18.00 -6.23 15.55
N ASP A 371 17.88 -6.47 14.23
CA ASP A 371 18.67 -7.47 13.53
C ASP A 371 20.07 -6.96 13.13
N GLY A 372 20.42 -5.72 13.50
CA GLY A 372 21.70 -5.10 13.21
C GLY A 372 21.84 -4.58 11.78
N LEU A 373 20.79 -4.68 10.96
CA LEU A 373 20.79 -4.26 9.56
C LEU A 373 20.65 -2.74 9.40
N LEU A 374 20.00 -2.06 10.35
CA LEU A 374 19.91 -0.59 10.42
C LEU A 374 20.59 -0.06 11.69
N PRO A 375 20.88 1.26 11.75
CA PRO A 375 21.47 1.88 12.93
C PRO A 375 20.68 1.59 14.23
N GLY A 376 21.39 1.23 15.30
CA GLY A 376 20.78 0.87 16.59
C GLY A 376 19.93 1.98 17.24
N ALA A 377 20.00 3.21 16.73
CA ALA A 377 19.12 4.30 17.17
C ALA A 377 17.65 4.00 16.90
N PHE A 378 17.31 3.29 15.80
CA PHE A 378 15.95 2.96 15.43
C PHE A 378 15.32 1.87 16.31
N SER A 379 16.13 1.08 17.02
CA SER A 379 15.64 0.10 17.99
C SER A 379 15.46 0.67 19.40
N LYS A 380 15.72 1.97 19.62
CA LYS A 380 15.52 2.61 20.92
C LYS A 380 14.06 2.79 21.26
N VAL A 381 13.63 2.24 22.38
CA VAL A 381 12.28 2.37 22.92
C VAL A 381 12.22 3.54 23.92
N HIS A 382 11.19 4.38 23.82
CA HIS A 382 11.01 5.52 24.71
C HIS A 382 10.70 5.02 26.14
N ARG A 383 11.37 5.56 27.15
CA ARG A 383 11.25 5.10 28.56
C ARG A 383 9.83 5.20 29.11
N ARG A 384 9.11 6.29 28.82
CA ARG A 384 7.74 6.55 29.32
C ARG A 384 6.67 5.92 28.43
N PHE A 385 6.77 6.12 27.11
CA PHE A 385 5.70 5.76 26.16
C PHE A 385 5.82 4.33 25.64
N ARG A 386 6.97 3.67 25.81
CA ARG A 386 7.24 2.29 25.32
C ARG A 386 7.07 2.13 23.81
N THR A 387 7.33 3.21 23.03
CA THR A 387 7.25 3.25 21.57
C THR A 387 8.64 3.42 20.94
N PRO A 388 8.86 2.98 19.70
CA PRO A 388 10.13 3.19 18.97
C PRO A 388 10.21 4.63 18.44
N HIS A 389 10.29 5.61 19.33
CA HIS A 389 10.11 7.04 19.07
C HIS A 389 11.07 7.58 18.01
N VAL A 390 12.33 7.13 17.98
CA VAL A 390 13.31 7.60 16.96
C VAL A 390 12.89 7.15 15.57
N ALA A 391 12.54 5.85 15.42
CA ALA A 391 12.05 5.35 14.13
C ALA A 391 10.78 6.08 13.69
N THR A 392 9.85 6.34 14.61
CA THR A 392 8.58 7.03 14.33
C THR A 392 8.80 8.48 13.90
N TRP A 393 9.66 9.25 14.58
CA TRP A 393 9.96 10.64 14.20
C TRP A 393 10.65 10.71 12.84
N VAL A 394 11.68 9.88 12.62
CA VAL A 394 12.40 9.87 11.33
C VAL A 394 11.47 9.45 10.20
N ALA A 395 10.62 8.43 10.41
CA ALA A 395 9.61 8.02 9.44
C ALA A 395 8.62 9.16 9.13
N GLY A 396 8.11 9.85 10.17
CA GLY A 396 7.19 10.97 9.98
C GLY A 396 7.77 12.13 9.17
N ILE A 397 9.02 12.52 9.45
CA ILE A 397 9.71 13.57 8.69
C ILE A 397 9.99 13.10 7.25
N PHE A 398 10.45 11.86 7.08
CA PHE A 398 10.73 11.25 5.78
C PHE A 398 9.48 11.12 4.90
N VAL A 399 8.30 11.01 5.49
CA VAL A 399 7.01 11.00 4.80
C VAL A 399 6.45 12.41 4.62
N GLY A 400 6.44 13.23 5.67
CA GLY A 400 5.76 14.53 5.67
C GLY A 400 6.37 15.52 4.68
N ILE A 401 7.70 15.62 4.61
CA ILE A 401 8.36 16.56 3.70
C ILE A 401 8.06 16.22 2.23
N PRO A 402 8.26 14.97 1.74
CA PRO A 402 7.92 14.63 0.35
C PRO A 402 6.42 14.72 0.05
N ALA A 403 5.52 14.44 1.00
CA ALA A 403 4.08 14.64 0.82
C ALA A 403 3.72 16.11 0.57
N GLY A 404 4.53 17.05 1.10
CA GLY A 404 4.41 18.48 0.79
C GLY A 404 4.94 18.86 -0.61
N ILE A 405 5.79 18.02 -1.19
CA ILE A 405 6.53 18.34 -2.42
C ILE A 405 5.93 17.66 -3.65
N PHE A 406 5.60 16.36 -3.60
CA PHE A 406 5.24 15.56 -4.76
C PHE A 406 3.74 15.32 -4.89
N ASP A 407 3.27 15.12 -6.14
CA ASP A 407 1.89 14.79 -6.45
C ASP A 407 1.57 13.30 -6.19
N ILE A 408 0.28 13.00 -6.07
CA ILE A 408 -0.22 11.66 -5.73
C ILE A 408 0.09 10.61 -6.81
N GLY A 409 0.03 10.96 -8.10
CA GLY A 409 0.27 10.03 -9.19
C GLY A 409 1.69 9.49 -9.18
N THR A 410 2.67 10.41 -9.05
CA THR A 410 4.10 10.06 -8.93
C THR A 410 4.37 9.16 -7.71
N LEU A 411 3.72 9.44 -6.58
CA LEU A 411 3.90 8.68 -5.35
C LEU A 411 3.25 7.29 -5.44
N ALA A 412 2.00 7.19 -5.90
CA ALA A 412 1.29 5.92 -6.00
C ALA A 412 2.04 4.91 -6.89
N ASP A 413 2.54 5.34 -8.03
CA ASP A 413 3.28 4.48 -8.96
C ASP A 413 4.56 3.90 -8.35
N LEU A 414 5.28 4.70 -7.58
CA LEU A 414 6.52 4.25 -6.94
C LEU A 414 6.25 3.21 -5.85
N SER A 415 5.10 3.30 -5.15
CA SER A 415 4.67 2.29 -4.18
C SER A 415 4.31 0.97 -4.86
N ASN A 416 3.63 1.02 -6.02
CA ASN A 416 3.10 -0.16 -6.69
C ASN A 416 4.18 -1.16 -7.08
N ILE A 417 5.31 -0.71 -7.62
CA ILE A 417 6.37 -1.61 -8.10
C ILE A 417 7.04 -2.37 -6.95
N GLY A 418 7.27 -1.70 -5.81
CA GLY A 418 7.85 -2.32 -4.62
C GLY A 418 6.94 -3.38 -4.03
N THR A 419 5.67 -3.06 -3.82
CA THR A 419 4.68 -3.99 -3.28
C THR A 419 4.50 -5.23 -4.16
N LEU A 420 4.40 -5.06 -5.49
CA LEU A 420 4.31 -6.18 -6.44
C LEU A 420 5.55 -7.08 -6.36
N PHE A 421 6.74 -6.49 -6.20
CA PHE A 421 7.98 -7.22 -6.03
C PHE A 421 8.00 -8.00 -4.70
N ALA A 422 7.53 -7.41 -3.60
CA ALA A 422 7.39 -8.10 -2.32
C ALA A 422 6.42 -9.30 -2.43
N PHE A 423 5.26 -9.12 -3.09
CA PHE A 423 4.29 -10.20 -3.32
C PHE A 423 4.86 -11.35 -4.14
N LEU A 424 5.62 -11.03 -5.18
CA LEU A 424 6.34 -12.00 -6.00
C LEU A 424 7.30 -12.85 -5.13
N LEU A 425 8.11 -12.21 -4.28
CA LEU A 425 9.06 -12.93 -3.43
C LEU A 425 8.37 -13.76 -2.34
N VAL A 426 7.25 -13.30 -1.80
CA VAL A 426 6.42 -14.09 -0.88
C VAL A 426 5.86 -15.33 -1.57
N ALA A 427 5.41 -15.24 -2.81
CA ALA A 427 4.94 -16.39 -3.58
C ALA A 427 6.09 -17.39 -3.86
N ILE A 428 7.29 -16.91 -4.19
CA ILE A 428 8.50 -17.74 -4.33
C ILE A 428 8.84 -18.42 -3.00
N ALA A 429 8.77 -17.70 -1.87
CA ALA A 429 9.04 -18.25 -0.56
C ALA A 429 8.12 -19.44 -0.21
N VAL A 430 6.82 -19.37 -0.57
CA VAL A 430 5.88 -20.49 -0.41
C VAL A 430 6.36 -21.72 -1.20
N LEU A 431 6.76 -21.56 -2.46
CA LEU A 431 7.25 -22.66 -3.29
C LEU A 431 8.51 -23.32 -2.70
N ILE A 432 9.45 -22.49 -2.20
CA ILE A 432 10.68 -22.99 -1.58
C ILE A 432 10.36 -23.74 -0.29
N LEU A 433 9.55 -23.17 0.60
CA LEU A 433 9.20 -23.81 1.88
C LEU A 433 8.38 -25.10 1.72
N ARG A 434 7.60 -25.22 0.65
CA ARG A 434 6.89 -26.46 0.34
C ARG A 434 7.84 -27.60 -0.03
N LYS A 435 9.02 -27.28 -0.61
CA LYS A 435 10.08 -28.25 -0.93
C LYS A 435 11.03 -28.49 0.23
N SER A 436 11.46 -27.43 0.92
CA SER A 436 12.50 -27.53 1.97
C SER A 436 11.96 -27.97 3.33
N GLN A 437 10.71 -27.63 3.65
CA GLN A 437 10.06 -27.96 4.93
C GLN A 437 8.63 -28.49 4.70
N PRO A 438 8.46 -29.67 4.05
CA PRO A 438 7.14 -30.20 3.69
C PRO A 438 6.28 -30.54 4.92
N ASP A 439 6.91 -31.04 5.99
CA ASP A 439 6.24 -31.55 7.19
C ASP A 439 5.94 -30.49 8.24
N ARG A 440 6.42 -29.24 8.03
CA ARG A 440 6.21 -28.18 8.99
C ARG A 440 4.70 -27.88 9.14
N PRO A 441 4.16 -27.78 10.38
CA PRO A 441 2.75 -27.54 10.61
C PRO A 441 2.34 -26.15 10.10
N ARG A 442 1.29 -26.11 9.28
CA ARG A 442 0.70 -24.91 8.68
C ARG A 442 -0.73 -24.74 9.17
N GLY A 443 -1.04 -23.58 9.73
CA GLY A 443 -2.42 -23.25 10.13
C GLY A 443 -3.35 -23.07 8.94
N PHE A 444 -2.83 -22.54 7.84
CA PHE A 444 -3.48 -22.42 6.54
C PHE A 444 -2.56 -22.96 5.45
N ARG A 445 -3.14 -23.60 4.44
CA ARG A 445 -2.40 -24.14 3.28
C ARG A 445 -2.95 -23.52 2.00
N VAL A 446 -2.10 -22.89 1.20
CA VAL A 446 -2.47 -22.44 -0.15
C VAL A 446 -3.02 -23.61 -0.94
N PRO A 447 -4.22 -23.48 -1.55
CA PRO A 447 -4.76 -24.52 -2.42
C PRO A 447 -3.97 -24.62 -3.72
N LEU A 448 -4.08 -25.76 -4.40
CA LEU A 448 -3.54 -25.99 -5.75
C LEU A 448 -2.06 -25.57 -5.92
N VAL A 449 -1.19 -25.80 -4.92
CA VAL A 449 0.25 -25.60 -5.08
C VAL A 449 0.79 -26.68 -6.05
N PRO A 450 1.61 -26.31 -7.08
CA PRO A 450 2.33 -25.03 -7.23
C PRO A 450 1.58 -23.95 -8.02
N TRP A 451 0.39 -24.20 -8.54
CA TRP A 451 -0.27 -23.32 -9.52
C TRP A 451 -0.62 -21.94 -8.97
N VAL A 452 -1.22 -21.83 -7.77
CA VAL A 452 -1.59 -20.54 -7.18
C VAL A 452 -0.37 -19.65 -6.95
N PRO A 453 0.74 -20.09 -6.34
CA PRO A 453 1.95 -19.27 -6.26
C PRO A 453 2.55 -18.91 -7.62
N ILE A 454 2.50 -19.79 -8.61
CA ILE A 454 2.97 -19.49 -9.98
C ILE A 454 2.08 -18.41 -10.61
N LEU A 455 0.77 -18.49 -10.47
CA LEU A 455 -0.16 -17.44 -10.94
C LEU A 455 0.07 -16.11 -10.22
N ALA A 456 0.34 -16.13 -8.91
CA ALA A 456 0.73 -14.93 -8.17
C ALA A 456 1.98 -14.28 -8.79
N ILE A 457 3.03 -15.06 -9.05
CA ILE A 457 4.26 -14.57 -9.68
C ILE A 457 3.98 -13.97 -11.06
N LEU A 458 3.29 -14.71 -11.93
CA LEU A 458 3.03 -14.27 -13.31
C LEU A 458 2.16 -13.02 -13.38
N THR A 459 1.12 -12.96 -12.54
CA THR A 459 0.22 -11.81 -12.52
C THR A 459 0.86 -10.57 -11.89
N CYS A 460 1.71 -10.73 -10.86
CA CYS A 460 2.52 -9.63 -10.34
C CYS A 460 3.49 -9.11 -11.41
N LEU A 461 4.19 -9.99 -12.13
CA LEU A 461 5.08 -9.58 -13.23
C LEU A 461 4.32 -8.88 -14.35
N LEU A 462 3.10 -9.32 -14.70
CA LEU A 462 2.25 -8.68 -15.70
C LEU A 462 1.89 -7.24 -15.27
N LEU A 463 1.47 -7.04 -14.03
CA LEU A 463 1.18 -5.69 -13.51
C LEU A 463 2.44 -4.83 -13.43
N MET A 464 3.58 -5.38 -12.99
CA MET A 464 4.86 -4.66 -12.99
C MET A 464 5.24 -4.22 -14.41
N ALA A 465 5.05 -5.07 -15.41
CA ALA A 465 5.31 -4.74 -16.82
C ALA A 465 4.33 -3.69 -17.39
N SER A 466 3.16 -3.53 -16.77
CA SER A 466 2.20 -2.47 -17.10
C SER A 466 2.53 -1.11 -16.47
N LEU A 467 3.52 -1.04 -15.57
CA LEU A 467 4.07 0.20 -15.04
C LEU A 467 5.04 0.85 -16.04
N THR A 468 5.23 2.16 -15.91
CA THR A 468 6.12 2.91 -16.81
C THR A 468 7.59 2.55 -16.62
N LEU A 469 8.39 2.69 -17.66
CA LEU A 469 9.84 2.44 -17.61
C LEU A 469 10.53 3.33 -16.56
N GLU A 470 10.04 4.56 -16.37
CA GLU A 470 10.53 5.47 -15.32
C GLU A 470 10.40 4.87 -13.91
N ASN A 471 9.29 4.16 -13.62
CA ASN A 471 9.10 3.49 -12.32
C ASN A 471 10.11 2.37 -12.11
N TRP A 472 10.42 1.61 -13.15
CA TRP A 472 11.45 0.58 -13.10
C TRP A 472 12.84 1.16 -12.83
N ILE A 473 13.19 2.29 -13.46
CA ILE A 473 14.46 2.97 -13.23
C ILE A 473 14.55 3.46 -11.78
N ARG A 474 13.49 4.11 -11.27
CA ARG A 474 13.43 4.57 -9.86
C ARG A 474 13.59 3.41 -8.89
N PHE A 475 12.92 2.30 -9.14
CA PHE A 475 13.00 1.09 -8.34
C PHE A 475 14.41 0.51 -8.31
N PHE A 476 15.06 0.34 -9.48
CA PHE A 476 16.44 -0.16 -9.52
C PHE A 476 17.45 0.79 -8.89
N VAL A 477 17.28 2.11 -9.04
CA VAL A 477 18.12 3.11 -8.35
C VAL A 477 17.96 2.96 -6.83
N TRP A 478 16.72 2.81 -6.34
CA TRP A 478 16.45 2.58 -4.93
C TRP A 478 17.11 1.30 -4.41
N LEU A 479 16.97 0.20 -5.13
CA LEU A 479 17.61 -1.06 -4.79
C LEU A 479 19.14 -0.95 -4.81
N ALA A 480 19.73 -0.26 -5.78
CA ALA A 480 21.16 -0.05 -5.86
C ALA A 480 21.68 0.72 -4.62
N ILE A 481 20.99 1.79 -4.20
CA ILE A 481 21.31 2.51 -2.96
C ILE A 481 21.25 1.56 -1.76
N GLY A 482 20.20 0.75 -1.65
CA GLY A 482 20.04 -0.25 -0.61
C GLY A 482 21.18 -1.27 -0.59
N MET A 483 21.60 -1.76 -1.76
CA MET A 483 22.72 -2.70 -1.89
C MET A 483 24.03 -2.07 -1.44
N VAL A 484 24.31 -0.82 -1.79
CA VAL A 484 25.49 -0.10 -1.30
C VAL A 484 25.48 -0.01 0.23
N ILE A 485 24.35 0.37 0.83
CA ILE A 485 24.20 0.44 2.31
C ILE A 485 24.40 -0.95 2.93
N TYR A 486 23.85 -2.00 2.33
CA TYR A 486 24.02 -3.37 2.80
C TYR A 486 25.47 -3.79 2.89
N PHE A 487 26.22 -3.65 1.81
CA PHE A 487 27.61 -4.09 1.76
C PHE A 487 28.55 -3.22 2.61
N LEU A 488 28.29 -1.91 2.72
CA LEU A 488 29.13 -1.00 3.49
C LEU A 488 28.84 -1.07 5.00
N TYR A 489 27.57 -1.21 5.39
CA TYR A 489 27.12 -1.10 6.78
C TYR A 489 26.50 -2.39 7.33
N SER A 490 25.37 -2.83 6.75
CA SER A 490 24.48 -3.83 7.35
C SER A 490 25.12 -5.19 7.48
N ARG A 491 25.79 -5.68 6.43
CA ARG A 491 26.47 -6.97 6.41
C ARG A 491 27.49 -7.14 7.55
N LYS A 492 28.16 -6.06 7.95
CA LYS A 492 29.21 -6.11 9.00
C LYS A 492 28.62 -6.12 10.41
N ARG A 493 27.38 -5.68 10.58
CA ARG A 493 26.70 -5.51 11.88
C ARG A 493 25.53 -6.45 12.09
N SER A 494 25.22 -7.28 11.12
CA SER A 494 24.16 -8.30 11.20
C SER A 494 24.39 -9.21 12.42
N THR A 495 23.32 -9.48 13.15
CA THR A 495 23.32 -10.42 14.29
C THR A 495 23.71 -11.83 13.90
N LEU A 496 23.51 -12.24 12.63
CA LEU A 496 23.94 -13.54 12.13
C LEU A 496 25.45 -13.63 11.86
N CYS A 497 26.14 -12.50 11.81
CA CYS A 497 27.62 -12.44 11.63
C CYS A 497 28.38 -12.40 12.94
N LEU A 498 27.71 -12.04 14.04
CA LEU A 498 28.34 -12.06 15.36
C LEU A 498 28.40 -13.50 15.87
N PRO A 499 29.55 -13.96 16.44
CA PRO A 499 29.58 -15.25 17.12
C PRO A 499 28.58 -15.19 18.28
N THR A 500 27.72 -16.22 18.38
CA THR A 500 26.84 -16.39 19.52
C THR A 500 27.68 -16.28 20.81
N PRO A 501 27.33 -15.39 21.74
CA PRO A 501 27.99 -15.42 23.05
C PRO A 501 27.72 -16.82 23.64
N GLN A 502 28.83 -17.50 23.95
CA GLN A 502 28.85 -18.81 24.62
C GLN A 502 28.26 -18.73 26.03
#